data_ba14e6a10dc7b14a1f6431a0095914c1
#
_entry.id   ba14e6a10dc7b14a1f6431a0095914c1
#
_cell.length_a   1.000
_cell.length_b   1.000
_cell.length_c   1.000
_cell.angle_alpha   90.00
_cell.angle_beta   90.00
_cell.angle_gamma   90.00
#
_symmetry.space_group_name_H-M   'P 1'
#
loop_
_entity.id
_entity.type
_entity.pdbx_description
1 polymer ?
#
loop_
_entity_poly.entity_id
_entity_poly.type
_entity_poly.pdbx_seq_one_letter_code
_entity_poly.pdbx_strand_id
1 'polypeptide(L)'
;MKEMDYVWHLRAKMAERGMFATTDLQPLLAERGVALSREQTYRLVTGQPQRLSMATLIALCDILKCTPNDLIEPRIVEATAKKVSGDVVP
;
A
#
# COMPACT_ATOMS: atom_id res chain seq x y z
N MET A 1 -4.48 -24.86 4.32
CA MET A 1 -3.24 -24.12 4.10
C MET A 1 -3.47 -22.65 4.26
N LYS A 2 -2.56 -21.96 4.94
CA LYS A 2 -2.63 -20.53 5.11
C LYS A 2 -1.89 -19.83 4.00
N GLU A 3 -2.48 -18.78 3.51
CA GLU A 3 -1.80 -17.85 2.62
C GLU A 3 -1.79 -16.49 3.27
N MET A 4 -0.67 -15.82 3.19
CA MET A 4 -0.54 -14.48 3.76
C MET A 4 -0.74 -13.44 2.68
N ASP A 5 -1.45 -12.40 3.03
CA ASP A 5 -1.69 -11.27 2.14
C ASP A 5 -1.65 -10.01 2.99
N TYR A 6 -1.96 -8.89 2.41
CA TYR A 6 -1.98 -7.64 3.16
C TYR A 6 -2.93 -6.64 2.49
N VAL A 7 -3.37 -5.68 3.27
CA VAL A 7 -4.15 -4.56 2.77
C VAL A 7 -3.21 -3.38 2.65
N TRP A 8 -3.25 -2.70 1.50
CA TRP A 8 -2.40 -1.55 1.22
C TRP A 8 -3.22 -0.28 1.35
N HIS A 9 -2.91 0.52 2.34
CA HIS A 9 -3.74 1.68 2.70
C HIS A 9 -3.19 3.00 2.18
N LEU A 10 -2.25 2.97 1.23
CA LEU A 10 -1.60 4.18 0.75
C LEU A 10 -2.60 5.19 0.22
N ARG A 11 -3.51 4.74 -0.61
CA ARG A 11 -4.46 5.67 -1.23
C ARG A 11 -5.36 6.32 -0.20
N ALA A 12 -5.78 5.53 0.80
CA ALA A 12 -6.62 6.07 1.87
C ALA A 12 -5.88 7.12 2.68
N LYS A 13 -4.59 6.86 2.96
CA LYS A 13 -3.80 7.81 3.73
C LYS A 13 -3.51 9.08 2.93
N MET A 14 -3.32 8.93 1.62
CA MET A 14 -3.16 10.10 0.76
C MET A 14 -4.41 10.97 0.80
N ALA A 15 -5.58 10.34 0.72
CA ALA A 15 -6.84 11.08 0.75
C ALA A 15 -7.01 11.84 2.07
N GLU A 16 -6.58 11.27 3.17
CA GLU A 16 -6.63 11.95 4.47
C GLU A 16 -5.80 13.22 4.49
N ARG A 17 -4.80 13.30 3.61
CA ARG A 17 -3.93 14.46 3.49
C ARG A 17 -4.29 15.35 2.31
N GLY A 18 -5.44 15.09 1.69
CA GLY A 18 -5.89 15.90 0.57
C GLY A 18 -5.18 15.62 -0.74
N MET A 19 -4.47 14.49 -0.81
CA MET A 19 -3.77 14.10 -2.03
C MET A 19 -4.61 13.09 -2.80
N PHE A 20 -5.20 13.53 -3.89
CA PHE A 20 -6.10 12.67 -4.66
C PHE A 20 -5.52 12.24 -6.00
N ALA A 21 -4.44 12.88 -6.43
CA ALA A 21 -3.77 12.52 -7.68
C ALA A 21 -2.44 11.84 -7.38
N THR A 22 -2.12 10.81 -8.16
CA THR A 22 -0.84 10.12 -7.97
C THR A 22 0.34 11.04 -8.20
N THR A 23 0.15 12.04 -9.09
CA THR A 23 1.21 13.01 -9.39
C THR A 23 1.51 13.93 -8.21
N ASP A 24 0.62 14.00 -7.22
CA ASP A 24 0.90 14.78 -6.02
C ASP A 24 1.99 14.14 -5.18
N LEU A 25 2.10 12.83 -5.26
CA LEU A 25 3.04 12.08 -4.44
C LEU A 25 4.45 12.08 -5.02
N GLN A 26 4.56 12.09 -6.34
CA GLN A 26 5.84 11.93 -7.01
C GLN A 26 6.90 12.94 -6.59
N PRO A 27 6.62 14.27 -6.58
CA PRO A 27 7.65 15.22 -6.17
C PRO A 27 8.01 15.11 -4.69
N LEU A 28 7.07 14.71 -3.85
CA LEU A 28 7.33 14.55 -2.42
C LEU A 28 8.27 13.38 -2.17
N LEU A 29 8.12 12.32 -2.95
CA LEU A 29 9.05 11.19 -2.88
C LEU A 29 10.43 11.62 -3.36
N ALA A 30 10.49 12.40 -4.45
CA ALA A 30 11.75 12.84 -4.99
C ALA A 30 12.52 13.71 -3.99
N GLU A 31 11.82 14.54 -3.22
CA GLU A 31 12.44 15.35 -2.17
C GLU A 31 13.13 14.50 -1.12
N ARG A 32 12.71 13.26 -0.99
CA ARG A 32 13.25 12.35 0.02
C ARG A 32 14.15 11.29 -0.58
N GLY A 33 14.64 11.55 -1.79
CA GLY A 33 15.60 10.67 -2.43
C GLY A 33 15.00 9.47 -3.13
N VAL A 34 13.69 9.44 -3.30
CA VAL A 34 13.02 8.33 -3.96
C VAL A 34 12.51 8.80 -5.32
N ALA A 35 13.28 8.51 -6.36
CA ALA A 35 12.96 8.95 -7.71
C ALA A 35 12.20 7.85 -8.44
N LEU A 36 10.89 7.96 -8.46
CA LEU A 36 10.04 7.04 -9.19
C LEU A 36 9.51 7.74 -10.44
N SER A 37 9.31 6.96 -11.50
CA SER A 37 8.67 7.49 -12.68
C SER A 37 7.19 7.72 -12.38
N ARG A 38 6.52 8.43 -13.28
CA ARG A 38 5.10 8.66 -13.17
C ARG A 38 4.33 7.35 -13.14
N GLU A 39 4.74 6.43 -14.00
CA GLU A 39 4.09 5.13 -14.09
C GLU A 39 4.34 4.28 -12.85
N GLN A 40 5.55 4.31 -12.32
CA GLN A 40 5.87 3.58 -11.10
C GLN A 40 5.08 4.12 -9.92
N THR A 41 4.94 5.44 -9.85
CA THR A 41 4.15 6.07 -8.80
C THR A 41 2.68 5.68 -8.92
N TYR A 42 2.17 5.67 -10.14
CA TYR A 42 0.79 5.27 -10.37
C TYR A 42 0.54 3.83 -9.90
N ARG A 43 1.45 2.93 -10.22
CA ARG A 43 1.31 1.54 -9.80
C ARG A 43 1.43 1.37 -8.30
N LEU A 44 2.26 2.19 -7.68
CA LEU A 44 2.42 2.15 -6.23
C LEU A 44 1.12 2.54 -5.53
N VAL A 45 0.43 3.52 -6.05
CA VAL A 45 -0.78 4.04 -5.42
C VAL A 45 -2.00 3.17 -5.74
N THR A 46 -2.14 2.75 -6.99
CA THR A 46 -3.36 2.07 -7.43
C THR A 46 -3.27 0.55 -7.31
N GLY A 47 -2.07 0.01 -7.20
CA GLY A 47 -1.88 -1.41 -7.08
C GLY A 47 -1.48 -1.81 -5.68
N GLN A 48 -1.08 -3.06 -5.55
CA GLN A 48 -0.60 -3.61 -4.31
C GLN A 48 0.83 -4.09 -4.57
N PRO A 49 1.84 -3.34 -4.11
CA PRO A 49 3.21 -3.67 -4.44
C PRO A 49 3.63 -5.01 -3.83
N GLN A 50 4.31 -5.82 -4.60
CA GLN A 50 4.86 -7.07 -4.09
C GLN A 50 6.24 -6.86 -3.52
N ARG A 51 6.91 -5.81 -3.92
CA ARG A 51 8.22 -5.44 -3.41
C ARG A 51 8.22 -3.95 -3.12
N LEU A 52 8.77 -3.61 -1.98
CA LEU A 52 8.81 -2.22 -1.55
C LEU A 52 10.14 -1.98 -0.86
N SER A 53 10.91 -1.02 -1.34
CA SER A 53 12.16 -0.70 -0.67
C SER A 53 11.87 0.00 0.64
N MET A 54 12.74 -0.19 1.61
CA MET A 54 12.58 0.48 2.89
C MET A 54 12.68 1.99 2.75
N ALA A 55 13.50 2.46 1.81
CA ALA A 55 13.60 3.89 1.56
C ALA A 55 12.26 4.47 1.12
N THR A 56 11.55 3.75 0.25
CA THR A 56 10.23 4.19 -0.20
C THR A 56 9.23 4.16 0.95
N LEU A 57 9.25 3.10 1.74
CA LEU A 57 8.32 2.97 2.86
C LEU A 57 8.51 4.10 3.87
N ILE A 58 9.75 4.39 4.22
CA ILE A 58 10.04 5.43 5.19
C ILE A 58 9.67 6.81 4.64
N ALA A 59 9.92 7.04 3.36
CA ALA A 59 9.53 8.30 2.72
C ALA A 59 8.02 8.48 2.76
N LEU A 60 7.27 7.43 2.48
CA LEU A 60 5.81 7.50 2.54
C LEU A 60 5.33 7.83 3.95
N CYS A 61 5.94 7.22 4.95
CA CYS A 61 5.57 7.49 6.34
C CYS A 61 5.82 8.95 6.70
N ASP A 62 6.92 9.52 6.23
CA ASP A 62 7.20 10.92 6.49
C ASP A 62 6.25 11.86 5.76
N ILE A 63 5.95 11.56 4.51
CA ILE A 63 5.02 12.37 3.73
C ILE A 63 3.63 12.37 4.35
N LEU A 64 3.17 11.20 4.77
CA LEU A 64 1.80 11.01 5.24
C LEU A 64 1.67 11.14 6.75
N LYS A 65 2.78 11.37 7.43
CA LYS A 65 2.81 11.51 8.90
C LYS A 65 2.14 10.30 9.56
N CYS A 66 2.58 9.12 9.16
CA CYS A 66 2.02 7.88 9.68
C CYS A 66 3.14 6.88 9.90
N THR A 67 2.78 5.70 10.40
CA THR A 67 3.73 4.61 10.64
C THR A 67 3.49 3.51 9.61
N PRO A 68 4.44 2.57 9.46
CA PRO A 68 4.20 1.45 8.54
C PRO A 68 2.94 0.66 8.83
N ASN A 69 2.53 0.56 10.09
CA ASN A 69 1.28 -0.12 10.44
C ASN A 69 0.07 0.53 9.79
N ASP A 70 0.14 1.83 9.56
CA ASP A 70 -0.96 2.55 8.95
C ASP A 70 -1.07 2.28 7.46
N LEU A 71 0.03 1.85 6.84
CA LEU A 71 0.08 1.60 5.41
C LEU A 71 -0.14 0.15 5.05
N ILE A 72 0.36 -0.76 5.87
CA ILE A 72 0.36 -2.19 5.57
C ILE A 72 -0.32 -2.93 6.69
N GLU A 73 -1.37 -3.65 6.34
CA GLU A 73 -2.10 -4.45 7.31
C GLU A 73 -2.01 -5.91 6.91
N PRO A 74 -1.24 -6.73 7.62
CA PRO A 74 -1.15 -8.15 7.30
C PRO A 74 -2.49 -8.84 7.51
N ARG A 75 -2.78 -9.80 6.67
CA ARG A 75 -3.97 -10.62 6.89
C ARG A 75 -3.76 -12.02 6.34
N ILE A 76 -4.52 -12.94 6.89
CA ILE A 76 -4.46 -14.32 6.51
C ILE A 76 -5.62 -14.64 5.61
N VAL A 77 -5.33 -15.30 4.49
CA VAL A 77 -6.36 -15.74 3.57
C VAL A 77 -6.31 -17.25 3.54
N GLU A 78 -7.43 -17.89 3.87
CA GLU A 78 -7.53 -19.32 3.80
C GLU A 78 -7.68 -19.73 2.34
N ALA A 79 -6.79 -20.57 1.87
CA ALA A 79 -6.82 -21.00 0.48
C ALA A 79 -8.11 -21.72 0.13
N THR A 80 -8.73 -22.37 1.10
CA THR A 80 -9.98 -23.06 0.87
C THR A 80 -11.20 -22.20 1.06
N ALA A 81 -11.02 -20.99 1.53
CA ALA A 81 -12.15 -20.12 1.88
C ALA A 81 -12.93 -19.67 0.67
N LYS A 82 -12.41 -19.89 -0.47
CA LYS A 82 -13.14 -19.44 -1.61
C LYS A 82 -14.33 -20.24 -1.90
N LYS A 83 -14.48 -21.22 -1.24
CA LYS A 83 -15.65 -21.89 -1.42
C LYS A 83 -16.51 -21.85 -0.34
N VAL A 84 -16.79 -21.92 0.04
CA VAL A 84 -17.25 -21.86 1.06
C VAL A 84 -17.88 -21.11 1.52
N SER A 85 -17.71 -21.14 1.07
CA SER A 85 -18.08 -20.84 1.50
C SER A 85 -18.71 -20.81 1.91
N GLY A 86 -18.87 -20.94 1.86
CA GLY A 86 -19.05 -20.99 2.33
C GLY A 86 -19.41 -21.24 3.02
N ASP A 87 -19.20 -21.37 3.09
CA ASP A 87 -19.08 -21.68 3.78
C ASP A 87 -18.94 -21.72 4.62
N VAL A 88 -18.94 -21.72 4.86
CA VAL A 88 -18.51 -21.79 5.56
C VAL A 88 -18.39 -21.73 6.33
N VAL A 89 -18.40 -21.49 6.71
CA VAL A 89 -18.02 -21.45 7.26
C VAL A 89 -17.99 -21.55 7.82
N PRO A 90 -17.86 -21.56 8.08
CA PRO A 90 -17.50 -21.63 8.51
C PRO A 90 -17.57 -21.84 8.71
#